data_03b8d7ba925d4114ade4c18dd6f9ba1d
#
_entry.id   03b8d7ba925d4114ade4c18dd6f9ba1d
#
_cell.length_a   1.000
_cell.length_b   1.000
_cell.length_c   1.000
_cell.angle_alpha   90.00
_cell.angle_beta   90.00
_cell.angle_gamma   90.00
#
_symmetry.space_group_name_H-M   'P 1'
#
loop_
_entity.id
_entity.type
_entity.pdbx_description
1 polymer ?
#
loop_
_entity_poly.entity_id
_entity_poly.type
_entity_poly.pdbx_seq_one_letter_code
_entity_poly.pdbx_strand_id
1 'polypeptide(L)'
;MSKVLASLPVGEKVGIAFSGGLDTSVAVAWMRDKGAVPCTYTADLGQYDEPDIDSVPGRAKEYGAEISRLVDCKSALVEEGLAAIACGAFHIRSGGKQYFNTTPLGRAVTGTMLVRAMHQDSVEIWGDGSTYKGNDIERFYRYGLLANPNLRIYKPWLDQDFVTELGGRKEMSEWLVAHGLPYRDSTEKAYSTDANILGATHEAKSLENLDTSVELVQPIMGVRFWDPAVKIDTEDVKITFNQGRPVSINGNSFDDVVDLMKEANAIGGRHGLGMADQIENRIIEAKSRGIYEAPGMALLFIAYERLISAIHNEDTIANYHAEGRRLG
;
A
#
# COMPACT_ATOMS: atom_id res chain seq x y z
N MET A 1 0.86 -29.98 -8.18
CA MET A 1 0.35 -29.75 -6.80
C MET A 1 -0.08 -28.29 -6.70
N SER A 2 -1.16 -27.99 -5.96
CA SER A 2 -1.57 -26.62 -5.70
C SER A 2 -0.46 -25.90 -4.92
N LYS A 3 -0.13 -24.66 -5.31
CA LYS A 3 0.82 -23.84 -4.56
C LYS A 3 0.21 -23.25 -3.29
N VAL A 4 -1.11 -23.17 -3.23
CA VAL A 4 -1.87 -22.74 -2.06
C VAL A 4 -2.09 -23.94 -1.14
N LEU A 5 -1.64 -23.80 0.10
CA LEU A 5 -1.78 -24.80 1.15
C LEU A 5 -3.18 -24.70 1.77
N ALA A 6 -3.83 -25.84 1.98
CA ALA A 6 -5.17 -25.91 2.56
C ALA A 6 -5.17 -25.85 4.09
N SER A 7 -4.03 -26.11 4.73
CA SER A 7 -3.85 -26.13 6.19
C SER A 7 -2.47 -25.64 6.57
N LEU A 8 -2.30 -25.30 7.85
CA LEU A 8 -1.06 -24.82 8.43
C LEU A 8 0.10 -25.81 8.20
N PRO A 9 1.24 -25.38 7.65
CA PRO A 9 2.43 -26.21 7.47
C PRO A 9 3.21 -26.36 8.80
N VAL A 10 2.78 -27.28 9.65
CA VAL A 10 3.39 -27.53 10.96
C VAL A 10 4.86 -27.92 10.83
N GLY A 11 5.72 -27.32 11.66
CA GLY A 11 7.17 -27.56 11.65
C GLY A 11 7.94 -26.79 10.59
N GLU A 12 7.26 -26.12 9.66
CA GLU A 12 7.91 -25.35 8.60
C GLU A 12 7.93 -23.83 8.88
N LYS A 13 8.91 -23.13 8.29
CA LYS A 13 8.99 -21.68 8.32
C LYS A 13 7.93 -21.05 7.41
N VAL A 14 7.12 -20.17 7.97
CA VAL A 14 6.10 -19.40 7.23
C VAL A 14 6.43 -17.92 7.31
N GLY A 15 6.71 -17.30 6.17
CA GLY A 15 6.94 -15.87 6.06
C GLY A 15 5.61 -15.12 6.08
N ILE A 16 5.47 -14.14 6.95
CA ILE A 16 4.26 -13.33 7.09
C ILE A 16 4.56 -11.89 6.73
N ALA A 17 3.84 -11.34 5.75
CA ALA A 17 3.78 -9.90 5.56
C ALA A 17 3.06 -9.27 6.76
N PHE A 18 3.84 -8.65 7.64
CA PHE A 18 3.40 -8.23 8.97
C PHE A 18 3.21 -6.72 9.03
N SER A 19 1.99 -6.30 9.31
CA SER A 19 1.63 -4.88 9.44
C SER A 19 1.60 -4.36 10.89
N GLY A 20 1.72 -5.25 11.88
CA GLY A 20 1.54 -4.90 13.28
C GLY A 20 0.09 -4.73 13.73
N GLY A 21 -0.88 -4.93 12.83
CA GLY A 21 -2.31 -4.91 13.14
C GLY A 21 -2.78 -6.21 13.80
N LEU A 22 -4.02 -6.20 14.31
CA LEU A 22 -4.61 -7.33 15.04
C LEU A 22 -4.56 -8.63 14.24
N ASP A 23 -5.01 -8.61 12.97
CA ASP A 23 -5.11 -9.79 12.12
C ASP A 23 -3.76 -10.50 11.95
N THR A 24 -2.69 -9.74 11.65
CA THR A 24 -1.35 -10.31 11.46
C THR A 24 -0.71 -10.72 12.77
N SER A 25 -0.96 -10.01 13.86
CA SER A 25 -0.45 -10.35 15.20
C SER A 25 -1.02 -11.67 15.70
N VAL A 26 -2.34 -11.83 15.59
CA VAL A 26 -3.01 -13.08 15.96
C VAL A 26 -2.56 -14.23 15.05
N ALA A 27 -2.43 -14.01 13.75
CA ALA A 27 -1.96 -15.03 12.82
C ALA A 27 -0.57 -15.55 13.20
N VAL A 28 0.37 -14.67 13.57
CA VAL A 28 1.71 -15.06 14.04
C VAL A 28 1.63 -15.90 15.31
N ALA A 29 0.89 -15.43 16.32
CA ALA A 29 0.76 -16.12 17.59
C ALA A 29 0.09 -17.49 17.46
N TRP A 30 -0.99 -17.56 16.68
CA TRP A 30 -1.75 -18.80 16.41
C TRP A 30 -0.90 -19.83 15.65
N MET A 31 -0.18 -19.41 14.60
CA MET A 31 0.71 -20.30 13.86
C MET A 31 1.78 -20.90 14.76
N ARG A 32 2.37 -20.09 15.67
CA ARG A 32 3.33 -20.57 16.64
C ARG A 32 2.70 -21.58 17.61
N ASP A 33 1.51 -21.28 18.15
CA ASP A 33 0.78 -22.16 19.07
C ASP A 33 0.49 -23.50 18.42
N LYS A 34 0.14 -23.53 17.15
CA LYS A 34 -0.14 -24.75 16.36
C LYS A 34 1.12 -25.43 15.79
N GLY A 35 2.32 -24.93 16.11
CA GLY A 35 3.59 -25.60 15.82
C GLY A 35 4.23 -25.29 14.48
N ALA A 36 3.79 -24.26 13.75
CA ALA A 36 4.56 -23.69 12.65
C ALA A 36 5.62 -22.70 13.17
N VAL A 37 6.54 -22.28 12.31
CA VAL A 37 7.62 -21.34 12.63
C VAL A 37 7.37 -20.02 11.92
N PRO A 38 6.65 -19.04 12.53
CA PRO A 38 6.35 -17.77 11.88
C PRO A 38 7.60 -16.90 11.77
N CYS A 39 7.83 -16.36 10.58
CA CYS A 39 8.89 -15.42 10.25
C CYS A 39 8.24 -14.17 9.68
N THR A 40 8.43 -13.00 10.29
CA THR A 40 7.72 -11.79 9.90
C THR A 40 8.60 -10.85 9.09
N TYR A 41 8.00 -10.23 8.09
CA TYR A 41 8.63 -9.25 7.20
C TYR A 41 7.70 -8.04 7.08
N THR A 42 8.19 -6.89 7.51
CA THR A 42 7.46 -5.62 7.43
C THR A 42 8.06 -4.79 6.30
N ALA A 43 7.23 -4.34 5.37
CA ALA A 43 7.66 -3.42 4.32
C ALA A 43 7.65 -1.99 4.85
N ASP A 44 8.79 -1.31 4.82
CA ASP A 44 8.87 0.13 4.98
C ASP A 44 8.63 0.80 3.62
N LEU A 45 7.41 1.26 3.43
CA LEU A 45 6.94 1.96 2.23
C LEU A 45 6.88 3.48 2.44
N GLY A 46 7.40 4.00 3.56
CA GLY A 46 7.24 5.39 3.97
C GLY A 46 5.79 5.74 4.35
N GLN A 47 5.14 4.86 5.11
CA GLN A 47 3.74 4.98 5.52
C GLN A 47 3.54 6.19 6.44
N TYR A 48 2.68 7.13 6.05
CA TYR A 48 2.32 8.30 6.86
C TYR A 48 1.35 7.98 8.01
N ASP A 49 0.72 6.81 7.97
CA ASP A 49 -0.24 6.33 8.99
C ASP A 49 0.40 5.41 10.05
N GLU A 50 1.69 5.04 9.91
CA GLU A 50 2.46 4.32 10.95
C GLU A 50 3.54 5.24 11.53
N PRO A 51 3.36 5.71 12.77
CA PRO A 51 4.26 6.70 13.36
C PRO A 51 5.62 6.13 13.79
N ASP A 52 5.72 4.81 13.98
CA ASP A 52 6.92 4.13 14.49
C ASP A 52 7.10 2.76 13.80
N ILE A 53 7.48 2.81 12.54
CA ILE A 53 7.71 1.62 11.72
C ILE A 53 8.87 0.77 12.25
N ASP A 54 9.85 1.38 12.88
CA ASP A 54 11.03 0.69 13.42
C ASP A 54 10.68 -0.23 14.59
N SER A 55 9.62 0.06 15.33
CA SER A 55 9.14 -0.79 16.43
C SER A 55 8.37 -2.03 15.98
N VAL A 56 7.86 -2.06 14.73
CA VAL A 56 7.01 -3.14 14.23
C VAL A 56 7.68 -4.52 14.31
N PRO A 57 8.97 -4.70 13.93
CA PRO A 57 9.65 -5.98 14.10
C PRO A 57 9.75 -6.44 15.55
N GLY A 58 9.92 -5.51 16.50
CA GLY A 58 9.91 -5.81 17.94
C GLY A 58 8.55 -6.36 18.39
N ARG A 59 7.48 -5.69 17.98
CA ARG A 59 6.09 -6.15 18.24
C ARG A 59 5.84 -7.58 17.72
N ALA A 60 6.34 -7.91 16.53
CA ALA A 60 6.18 -9.26 15.98
C ALA A 60 6.84 -10.34 16.83
N LYS A 61 7.98 -10.05 17.45
CA LYS A 61 8.66 -10.97 18.38
C LYS A 61 7.88 -11.23 19.66
N GLU A 62 7.11 -10.26 20.15
CA GLU A 62 6.22 -10.44 21.30
C GLU A 62 5.15 -11.50 21.01
N TYR A 63 4.68 -11.60 19.75
CA TYR A 63 3.76 -12.65 19.30
C TYR A 63 4.45 -13.97 18.93
N GLY A 64 5.78 -14.01 19.00
CA GLY A 64 6.56 -15.24 18.86
C GLY A 64 7.11 -15.50 17.48
N ALA A 65 7.30 -14.48 16.66
CA ALA A 65 8.05 -14.60 15.42
C ALA A 65 9.51 -15.02 15.69
N GLU A 66 10.00 -16.06 15.00
CA GLU A 66 11.39 -16.50 15.07
C GLU A 66 12.32 -15.48 14.38
N ILE A 67 11.94 -15.06 13.18
CA ILE A 67 12.63 -14.00 12.44
C ILE A 67 11.67 -12.82 12.35
N SER A 68 12.19 -11.61 12.49
CA SER A 68 11.42 -10.39 12.24
C SER A 68 12.32 -9.34 11.57
N ARG A 69 11.95 -8.91 10.37
CA ARG A 69 12.74 -7.96 9.58
C ARG A 69 11.89 -6.77 9.12
N LEU A 70 12.49 -5.58 9.18
CA LEU A 70 12.05 -4.41 8.44
C LEU A 70 12.78 -4.38 7.10
N VAL A 71 12.03 -4.29 6.00
CA VAL A 71 12.57 -4.28 4.64
C VAL A 71 12.31 -2.90 4.04
N ASP A 72 13.37 -2.16 3.76
CA ASP A 72 13.24 -0.85 3.10
C ASP A 72 12.79 -1.04 1.64
N CYS A 73 11.60 -0.55 1.35
CA CYS A 73 10.94 -0.62 0.05
C CYS A 73 10.72 0.76 -0.58
N LYS A 74 11.10 1.86 0.09
CA LYS A 74 10.77 3.23 -0.33
C LYS A 74 11.30 3.57 -1.71
N SER A 75 12.58 3.36 -1.93
CA SER A 75 13.21 3.68 -3.23
C SER A 75 12.60 2.87 -4.37
N ALA A 76 12.41 1.56 -4.16
CA ALA A 76 11.78 0.69 -5.15
C ALA A 76 10.34 1.16 -5.48
N LEU A 77 9.58 1.59 -4.47
CA LEU A 77 8.21 2.07 -4.67
C LEU A 77 8.18 3.39 -5.43
N VAL A 78 9.07 4.33 -5.12
CA VAL A 78 9.15 5.60 -5.85
C VAL A 78 9.52 5.36 -7.32
N GLU A 79 10.47 4.46 -7.59
CA GLU A 79 10.85 4.10 -8.97
C GLU A 79 9.65 3.53 -9.75
N GLU A 80 8.86 2.64 -9.16
CA GLU A 80 7.64 2.12 -9.79
C GLU A 80 6.59 3.23 -10.01
N GLY A 81 6.45 4.16 -9.06
CA GLY A 81 5.57 5.33 -9.21
C GLY A 81 5.98 6.24 -10.37
N LEU A 82 7.26 6.54 -10.50
CA LEU A 82 7.80 7.33 -11.60
C LEU A 82 7.66 6.60 -12.94
N ALA A 83 7.88 5.29 -12.97
CA ALA A 83 7.66 4.46 -14.16
C ALA A 83 6.18 4.45 -14.58
N ALA A 84 5.25 4.37 -13.61
CA ALA A 84 3.82 4.44 -13.85
C ALA A 84 3.39 5.79 -14.45
N ILE A 85 3.96 6.92 -14.01
CA ILE A 85 3.77 8.22 -14.65
C ILE A 85 4.32 8.19 -16.07
N ALA A 86 5.56 7.75 -16.25
CA ALA A 86 6.26 7.79 -17.54
C ALA A 86 5.58 6.96 -18.62
N CYS A 87 4.95 5.83 -18.26
CA CYS A 87 4.22 4.99 -19.22
C CYS A 87 2.72 5.35 -19.35
N GLY A 88 2.22 6.39 -18.68
CA GLY A 88 0.83 6.83 -18.77
C GLY A 88 -0.17 5.88 -18.09
N ALA A 89 0.25 5.11 -17.07
CA ALA A 89 -0.58 4.11 -16.40
C ALA A 89 -1.78 4.70 -15.64
N PHE A 90 -1.67 5.94 -15.16
CA PHE A 90 -2.76 6.65 -14.51
C PHE A 90 -3.67 7.32 -15.56
N HIS A 91 -4.69 6.62 -16.01
CA HIS A 91 -5.59 7.07 -17.08
C HIS A 91 -7.01 7.41 -16.61
N ILE A 92 -7.36 7.07 -15.36
CA ILE A 92 -8.71 7.28 -14.84
C ILE A 92 -8.86 8.72 -14.33
N ARG A 93 -9.97 9.37 -14.73
CA ARG A 93 -10.36 10.71 -14.25
C ARG A 93 -11.72 10.66 -13.59
N SER A 94 -11.84 11.34 -12.45
CA SER A 94 -13.09 11.51 -11.72
C SER A 94 -13.30 12.99 -11.42
N GLY A 95 -14.48 13.53 -11.76
CA GLY A 95 -14.77 14.94 -11.58
C GLY A 95 -13.78 15.89 -12.26
N GLY A 96 -13.21 15.49 -13.41
CA GLY A 96 -12.19 16.26 -14.14
C GLY A 96 -10.78 16.17 -13.56
N LYS A 97 -10.58 15.50 -12.44
CA LYS A 97 -9.27 15.31 -11.80
C LYS A 97 -8.72 13.91 -12.10
N GLN A 98 -7.40 13.81 -12.24
CA GLN A 98 -6.70 12.54 -12.36
C GLN A 98 -6.79 11.78 -11.03
N TYR A 99 -7.05 10.49 -11.12
CA TYR A 99 -7.12 9.56 -10.00
C TYR A 99 -5.82 8.78 -9.88
N PHE A 100 -5.24 8.77 -8.67
CA PHE A 100 -4.00 8.04 -8.36
C PHE A 100 -4.27 7.01 -7.28
N ASN A 101 -4.53 5.77 -7.66
CA ASN A 101 -4.52 4.65 -6.73
C ASN A 101 -3.11 4.08 -6.67
N THR A 102 -2.37 4.35 -5.60
CA THR A 102 -0.99 3.90 -5.40
C THR A 102 -0.91 2.57 -4.66
N THR A 103 -2.01 2.09 -4.08
CA THR A 103 -2.08 0.81 -3.36
C THR A 103 -1.60 -0.38 -4.20
N PRO A 104 -2.00 -0.57 -5.48
CA PRO A 104 -1.51 -1.68 -6.29
C PRO A 104 0.01 -1.68 -6.47
N LEU A 105 0.63 -0.51 -6.66
CA LEU A 105 2.10 -0.38 -6.74
C LEU A 105 2.76 -0.78 -5.42
N GLY A 106 2.22 -0.29 -4.29
CA GLY A 106 2.67 -0.70 -2.95
C GLY A 106 2.62 -2.22 -2.76
N ARG A 107 1.52 -2.88 -3.18
CA ARG A 107 1.38 -4.33 -3.08
C ARG A 107 2.36 -5.10 -3.98
N ALA A 108 2.63 -4.59 -5.18
CA ALA A 108 3.61 -5.18 -6.09
C ALA A 108 5.02 -5.14 -5.49
N VAL A 109 5.43 -3.98 -4.98
CA VAL A 109 6.74 -3.81 -4.34
C VAL A 109 6.84 -4.64 -3.06
N THR A 110 5.82 -4.59 -2.19
CA THR A 110 5.78 -5.43 -0.98
C THR A 110 5.93 -6.92 -1.33
N GLY A 111 5.09 -7.44 -2.23
CA GLY A 111 5.13 -8.85 -2.62
C GLY A 111 6.49 -9.29 -3.17
N THR A 112 7.13 -8.47 -3.99
CA THR A 112 8.42 -8.81 -4.59
C THR A 112 9.60 -8.65 -3.62
N MET A 113 9.65 -7.57 -2.86
CA MET A 113 10.76 -7.26 -1.96
C MET A 113 10.76 -8.17 -0.73
N LEU A 114 9.60 -8.42 -0.12
CA LEU A 114 9.52 -9.33 1.03
C LEU A 114 9.85 -10.76 0.65
N VAL A 115 9.41 -11.24 -0.53
CA VAL A 115 9.78 -12.60 -1.00
C VAL A 115 11.29 -12.72 -1.24
N ARG A 116 11.96 -11.66 -1.73
CA ARG A 116 13.43 -11.65 -1.83
C ARG A 116 14.10 -11.72 -0.45
N ALA A 117 13.58 -11.00 0.54
CA ALA A 117 14.08 -11.06 1.91
C ALA A 117 13.84 -12.44 2.54
N MET A 118 12.67 -13.05 2.32
CA MET A 118 12.33 -14.41 2.74
C MET A 118 13.31 -15.43 2.17
N HIS A 119 13.66 -15.31 0.89
CA HIS A 119 14.60 -16.22 0.24
C HIS A 119 16.00 -16.17 0.90
N GLN A 120 16.47 -14.98 1.31
CA GLN A 120 17.74 -14.84 2.06
C GLN A 120 17.72 -15.59 3.40
N ASP A 121 16.55 -15.73 4.03
CA ASP A 121 16.36 -16.41 5.30
C ASP A 121 15.93 -17.89 5.14
N SER A 122 15.94 -18.40 3.89
CA SER A 122 15.46 -19.76 3.56
C SER A 122 14.01 -20.00 3.98
N VAL A 123 13.15 -19.02 3.75
CA VAL A 123 11.70 -19.08 4.00
C VAL A 123 10.99 -19.12 2.65
N GLU A 124 10.27 -20.22 2.36
CA GLU A 124 9.69 -20.49 1.05
C GLU A 124 8.14 -20.56 1.06
N ILE A 125 7.52 -20.23 2.19
CA ILE A 125 6.07 -20.19 2.32
C ILE A 125 5.67 -18.76 2.63
N TRP A 126 4.86 -18.16 1.74
CA TRP A 126 4.28 -16.83 1.92
C TRP A 126 2.99 -16.91 2.70
N GLY A 127 2.80 -16.00 3.64
CA GLY A 127 1.53 -15.73 4.31
C GLY A 127 1.28 -14.23 4.48
N ASP A 128 0.04 -13.86 4.64
CA ASP A 128 -0.40 -12.49 4.95
C ASP A 128 -1.78 -12.50 5.62
N GLY A 129 -2.18 -11.37 6.16
CA GLY A 129 -3.46 -11.17 6.83
C GLY A 129 -4.65 -10.86 5.90
N SER A 130 -4.51 -11.02 4.59
CA SER A 130 -5.57 -10.66 3.64
C SER A 130 -6.80 -11.56 3.79
N THR A 131 -7.97 -10.92 3.87
CA THR A 131 -9.26 -11.61 3.91
C THR A 131 -9.79 -11.89 2.49
N TYR A 132 -10.65 -12.89 2.34
CA TYR A 132 -11.28 -13.24 1.07
C TYR A 132 -12.21 -12.15 0.48
N LYS A 133 -12.50 -11.10 1.25
CA LYS A 133 -13.38 -9.99 0.82
C LYS A 133 -12.62 -8.84 0.15
N GLY A 134 -11.28 -8.83 0.24
CA GLY A 134 -10.44 -7.75 -0.29
C GLY A 134 -9.71 -8.13 -1.57
N ASN A 135 -9.09 -7.12 -2.20
CA ASN A 135 -8.27 -7.31 -3.39
C ASN A 135 -6.91 -7.96 -3.05
N ASP A 136 -6.41 -7.78 -1.85
CA ASP A 136 -5.06 -8.17 -1.45
C ASP A 136 -4.87 -9.69 -1.33
N ILE A 137 -5.99 -10.44 -1.17
CA ILE A 137 -5.96 -11.91 -1.21
C ILE A 137 -5.31 -12.45 -2.49
N GLU A 138 -5.45 -11.72 -3.60
CA GLU A 138 -4.89 -12.06 -4.90
C GLU A 138 -3.58 -11.30 -5.21
N ARG A 139 -3.49 -10.02 -4.82
CA ARG A 139 -2.38 -9.14 -5.21
C ARG A 139 -1.04 -9.63 -4.69
N PHE A 140 -0.90 -9.86 -3.38
CA PHE A 140 0.39 -10.18 -2.78
C PHE A 140 1.03 -11.43 -3.36
N TYR A 141 0.32 -12.55 -3.41
CA TYR A 141 0.95 -13.79 -3.86
C TYR A 141 1.23 -13.80 -5.37
N ARG A 142 0.42 -13.09 -6.17
CA ARG A 142 0.70 -12.96 -7.61
C ARG A 142 2.04 -12.30 -7.84
N TYR A 143 2.31 -11.19 -7.16
CA TYR A 143 3.62 -10.51 -7.25
C TYR A 143 4.73 -11.32 -6.59
N GLY A 144 4.46 -11.99 -5.48
CA GLY A 144 5.40 -12.91 -4.85
C GLY A 144 5.84 -14.05 -5.78
N LEU A 145 4.91 -14.61 -6.57
CA LEU A 145 5.21 -15.65 -7.57
C LEU A 145 6.05 -15.12 -8.75
N LEU A 146 6.01 -13.83 -9.06
CA LEU A 146 6.94 -13.24 -10.04
C LEU A 146 8.37 -13.21 -9.50
N ALA A 147 8.55 -12.95 -8.21
CA ALA A 147 9.87 -12.95 -7.57
C ALA A 147 10.41 -14.37 -7.32
N ASN A 148 9.54 -15.31 -6.95
CA ASN A 148 9.87 -16.72 -6.74
C ASN A 148 8.74 -17.63 -7.27
N PRO A 149 8.88 -18.20 -8.48
CA PRO A 149 7.86 -19.11 -9.05
C PRO A 149 7.60 -20.38 -8.25
N ASN A 150 8.49 -20.75 -7.33
CA ASN A 150 8.35 -21.95 -6.48
C ASN A 150 7.73 -21.64 -5.11
N LEU A 151 7.39 -20.39 -4.84
CA LEU A 151 6.79 -19.97 -3.59
C LEU A 151 5.52 -20.76 -3.30
N ARG A 152 5.42 -21.30 -2.08
CA ARG A 152 4.21 -21.92 -1.54
C ARG A 152 3.43 -20.82 -0.81
N ILE A 153 2.11 -20.93 -0.79
CA ILE A 153 1.23 -19.89 -0.25
C ILE A 153 0.40 -20.48 0.88
N TYR A 154 0.48 -19.90 2.06
CA TYR A 154 -0.41 -20.19 3.17
C TYR A 154 -1.18 -18.91 3.54
N LYS A 155 -2.49 -18.99 3.55
CA LYS A 155 -3.39 -17.88 3.92
C LYS A 155 -4.18 -18.27 5.16
N PRO A 156 -3.93 -17.69 6.35
CA PRO A 156 -4.70 -17.99 7.55
C PRO A 156 -6.22 -17.90 7.33
N TRP A 157 -6.68 -16.86 6.64
CA TRP A 157 -8.10 -16.67 6.33
C TRP A 157 -8.70 -17.67 5.32
N LEU A 158 -7.92 -18.57 4.73
CA LEU A 158 -8.39 -19.70 3.92
C LEU A 158 -8.25 -21.04 4.66
N ASP A 159 -7.66 -21.04 5.85
CA ASP A 159 -7.54 -22.19 6.73
C ASP A 159 -8.79 -22.32 7.61
N GLN A 160 -9.48 -23.48 7.49
CA GLN A 160 -10.74 -23.70 8.22
C GLN A 160 -10.54 -23.69 9.74
N ASP A 161 -9.41 -24.22 10.21
CA ASP A 161 -9.12 -24.26 11.65
C ASP A 161 -8.90 -22.85 12.21
N PHE A 162 -8.15 -22.00 11.50
CA PHE A 162 -7.97 -20.60 11.83
C PHE A 162 -9.31 -19.84 11.86
N VAL A 163 -10.11 -19.97 10.81
CA VAL A 163 -11.40 -19.26 10.70
C VAL A 163 -12.40 -19.74 11.75
N THR A 164 -12.40 -21.01 12.10
CA THR A 164 -13.30 -21.57 13.12
C THR A 164 -12.94 -21.05 14.51
N GLU A 165 -11.64 -20.95 14.82
CA GLU A 165 -11.15 -20.52 16.14
C GLU A 165 -11.14 -18.97 16.28
N LEU A 166 -10.88 -18.23 15.18
CA LEU A 166 -10.53 -16.80 15.17
C LEU A 166 -11.38 -15.97 14.18
N GLY A 167 -12.59 -16.40 13.88
CA GLY A 167 -13.42 -15.91 12.78
C GLY A 167 -13.82 -14.43 12.80
N GLY A 168 -13.49 -13.66 13.84
CA GLY A 168 -13.82 -12.25 13.97
C GLY A 168 -12.86 -11.49 14.88
N ARG A 169 -12.95 -10.14 14.85
CA ARG A 169 -12.07 -9.27 15.65
C ARG A 169 -12.22 -9.51 17.16
N LYS A 170 -13.43 -9.81 17.61
CA LYS A 170 -13.72 -10.11 19.00
C LYS A 170 -13.01 -11.39 19.43
N GLU A 171 -13.22 -12.45 18.68
CA GLU A 171 -12.62 -13.78 18.94
C GLU A 171 -11.08 -13.69 18.93
N MET A 172 -10.50 -12.96 17.98
CA MET A 172 -9.06 -12.70 17.90
C MET A 172 -8.54 -11.98 19.16
N SER A 173 -9.26 -10.97 19.63
CA SER A 173 -8.89 -10.19 20.82
C SER A 173 -8.97 -11.05 22.09
N GLU A 174 -10.05 -11.80 22.24
CA GLU A 174 -10.26 -12.71 23.37
C GLU A 174 -9.20 -13.82 23.38
N TRP A 175 -8.81 -14.34 22.22
CA TRP A 175 -7.79 -15.35 22.07
C TRP A 175 -6.41 -14.83 22.54
N LEU A 176 -6.00 -13.62 22.13
CA LEU A 176 -4.75 -13.01 22.57
C LEU A 176 -4.72 -12.84 24.08
N VAL A 177 -5.80 -12.30 24.68
CA VAL A 177 -5.92 -12.12 26.13
C VAL A 177 -5.80 -13.45 26.86
N ALA A 178 -6.49 -14.50 26.37
CA ALA A 178 -6.46 -15.83 26.98
C ALA A 178 -5.05 -16.46 26.95
N HIS A 179 -4.20 -16.08 25.97
CA HIS A 179 -2.83 -16.56 25.84
C HIS A 179 -1.80 -15.61 26.50
N GLY A 180 -2.25 -14.59 27.23
CA GLY A 180 -1.39 -13.63 27.91
C GLY A 180 -0.53 -12.77 26.98
N LEU A 181 -0.97 -12.59 25.73
CA LEU A 181 -0.26 -11.83 24.71
C LEU A 181 -0.73 -10.38 24.70
N PRO A 182 0.15 -9.43 24.28
CA PRO A 182 -0.22 -8.02 24.20
C PRO A 182 -1.40 -7.82 23.23
N TYR A 183 -2.44 -7.20 23.73
CA TYR A 183 -3.56 -6.74 22.90
C TYR A 183 -3.66 -5.22 22.97
N ARG A 184 -3.56 -4.58 21.83
CA ARG A 184 -3.80 -3.13 21.72
C ARG A 184 -5.18 -2.93 21.12
N ASP A 185 -6.10 -2.46 21.95
CA ASP A 185 -7.41 -2.05 21.48
C ASP A 185 -7.23 -0.89 20.48
N SER A 186 -7.63 -1.10 19.24
CA SER A 186 -7.66 -0.02 18.27
C SER A 186 -8.94 0.76 18.48
N THR A 187 -8.86 2.03 18.82
CA THR A 187 -10.01 2.94 18.81
C THR A 187 -10.77 2.75 17.49
N GLU A 188 -12.07 2.61 17.59
CA GLU A 188 -12.93 2.44 16.42
C GLU A 188 -12.85 3.69 15.54
N LYS A 189 -12.10 3.60 14.45
CA LYS A 189 -11.99 4.68 13.47
C LYS A 189 -13.19 4.62 12.53
N ALA A 190 -13.68 5.79 12.08
CA ALA A 190 -14.81 5.89 11.15
C ALA A 190 -14.51 5.30 9.76
N TYR A 191 -13.24 5.16 9.41
CA TYR A 191 -12.76 4.56 8.16
C TYR A 191 -11.38 3.92 8.38
N SER A 192 -10.93 3.13 7.42
CA SER A 192 -9.58 2.56 7.38
C SER A 192 -8.67 3.44 6.51
N THR A 193 -7.39 3.50 6.85
CA THR A 193 -6.36 4.18 6.06
C THR A 193 -5.26 3.19 5.71
N ASP A 194 -4.76 3.27 4.48
CA ASP A 194 -3.62 2.53 3.96
C ASP A 194 -2.74 3.52 3.20
N ALA A 195 -1.55 3.80 3.72
CA ALA A 195 -0.66 4.81 3.17
C ALA A 195 0.70 4.23 2.77
N ASN A 196 1.34 4.92 1.84
CA ASN A 196 2.72 4.73 1.44
C ASN A 196 3.28 6.07 0.95
N ILE A 197 4.56 6.12 0.61
CA ILE A 197 5.22 7.36 0.20
C ILE A 197 4.61 8.01 -1.06
N LEU A 198 3.90 7.24 -1.91
CA LEU A 198 3.27 7.77 -3.14
C LEU A 198 1.87 8.31 -2.89
N GLY A 199 1.16 7.80 -1.86
CA GLY A 199 -0.22 8.19 -1.62
C GLY A 199 -0.87 7.44 -0.46
N ALA A 200 -2.10 7.86 -0.14
CA ALA A 200 -2.94 7.25 0.87
C ALA A 200 -4.33 6.93 0.33
N THR A 201 -4.93 5.87 0.83
CA THR A 201 -6.30 5.46 0.57
C THR A 201 -7.07 5.45 1.88
N HIS A 202 -8.22 6.15 1.91
CA HIS A 202 -9.18 6.12 3.01
C HIS A 202 -10.43 5.40 2.52
N GLU A 203 -10.80 4.30 3.16
CA GLU A 203 -11.89 3.45 2.69
C GLU A 203 -12.62 2.72 3.82
N ALA A 204 -13.66 1.98 3.46
CA ALA A 204 -14.46 1.12 4.35
C ALA A 204 -15.32 1.86 5.37
N LYS A 205 -16.12 1.10 6.13
CA LYS A 205 -16.98 1.55 7.22
C LYS A 205 -17.91 2.70 6.78
N SER A 206 -17.83 3.88 7.44
CA SER A 206 -18.70 5.02 7.13
C SER A 206 -18.53 5.55 5.71
N LEU A 207 -17.36 5.37 5.08
CA LEU A 207 -17.12 5.82 3.71
C LEU A 207 -17.80 4.95 2.64
N GLU A 208 -18.26 3.74 2.99
CA GLU A 208 -19.04 2.90 2.06
C GLU A 208 -20.45 3.46 1.80
N ASN A 209 -20.95 4.32 2.68
CA ASN A 209 -22.19 5.04 2.45
C ASN A 209 -21.94 6.22 1.52
N LEU A 210 -22.64 6.27 0.38
CA LEU A 210 -22.42 7.30 -0.65
C LEU A 210 -22.83 8.71 -0.21
N ASP A 211 -23.72 8.83 0.78
CA ASP A 211 -24.16 10.11 1.41
C ASP A 211 -23.17 10.63 2.46
N THR A 212 -22.18 9.85 2.84
CA THR A 212 -21.14 10.35 3.75
C THR A 212 -20.31 11.42 3.05
N SER A 213 -20.23 12.62 3.66
CA SER A 213 -19.39 13.70 3.13
C SER A 213 -17.91 13.32 3.15
N VAL A 214 -17.18 13.79 2.12
CA VAL A 214 -15.70 13.71 2.07
C VAL A 214 -15.05 14.43 3.26
N GLU A 215 -15.74 15.37 3.88
CA GLU A 215 -15.28 16.13 5.05
C GLU A 215 -15.04 15.26 6.29
N LEU A 216 -15.56 14.01 6.31
CA LEU A 216 -15.23 13.03 7.34
C LEU A 216 -13.74 12.66 7.33
N VAL A 217 -13.10 12.70 6.15
CA VAL A 217 -11.69 12.31 6.00
C VAL A 217 -10.77 13.40 6.53
N GLN A 218 -9.80 12.96 7.32
CA GLN A 218 -8.67 13.79 7.75
C GLN A 218 -7.50 13.52 6.80
N PRO A 219 -7.16 14.45 5.90
CA PRO A 219 -5.99 14.28 5.04
C PRO A 219 -4.72 14.08 5.88
N ILE A 220 -3.88 13.13 5.45
CA ILE A 220 -2.58 12.84 6.10
C ILE A 220 -1.39 13.24 5.24
N MET A 221 -1.62 13.51 3.95
CA MET A 221 -0.59 13.97 3.01
C MET A 221 -0.88 15.36 2.45
N GLY A 222 -2.09 15.87 2.62
CA GLY A 222 -2.55 17.13 2.07
C GLY A 222 -3.29 18.01 3.08
N VAL A 223 -4.06 18.96 2.55
CA VAL A 223 -4.86 19.91 3.32
C VAL A 223 -6.34 19.71 3.02
N ARG A 224 -7.17 20.10 3.96
CA ARG A 224 -8.64 20.14 3.79
C ARG A 224 -9.02 21.30 2.88
N PHE A 225 -8.87 21.16 1.58
CA PHE A 225 -9.14 22.21 0.61
C PHE A 225 -10.60 22.69 0.60
N TRP A 226 -11.52 21.93 1.19
CA TRP A 226 -12.92 22.32 1.39
C TRP A 226 -13.17 23.15 2.64
N ASP A 227 -12.19 23.25 3.56
CA ASP A 227 -12.31 24.05 4.78
C ASP A 227 -12.04 25.53 4.45
N PRO A 228 -13.00 26.45 4.68
CA PRO A 228 -12.81 27.88 4.41
C PRO A 228 -11.67 28.54 5.20
N ALA A 229 -11.23 27.90 6.29
CA ALA A 229 -10.09 28.37 7.09
C ALA A 229 -8.74 28.06 6.44
N VAL A 230 -8.69 27.10 5.53
CA VAL A 230 -7.48 26.72 4.80
C VAL A 230 -7.22 27.73 3.69
N LYS A 231 -6.06 28.41 3.78
CA LYS A 231 -5.59 29.35 2.75
C LYS A 231 -4.52 28.65 1.92
N ILE A 232 -4.72 28.67 0.60
CA ILE A 232 -3.78 28.10 -0.37
C ILE A 232 -3.32 29.25 -1.27
N ASP A 233 -2.10 29.71 -1.04
CA ASP A 233 -1.49 30.76 -1.88
C ASP A 233 -0.97 30.16 -3.19
N THR A 234 -0.97 30.97 -4.26
CA THR A 234 -0.40 30.53 -5.56
C THR A 234 1.12 30.39 -5.45
N GLU A 235 1.64 29.31 -6.00
CA GLU A 235 3.07 29.01 -6.04
C GLU A 235 3.46 28.51 -7.43
N ASP A 236 4.52 29.07 -8.01
CA ASP A 236 5.13 28.57 -9.23
C ASP A 236 6.16 27.49 -8.90
N VAL A 237 5.97 26.30 -9.45
CA VAL A 237 6.87 25.16 -9.20
C VAL A 237 7.59 24.78 -10.49
N LYS A 238 8.93 24.80 -10.43
CA LYS A 238 9.79 24.41 -11.55
C LYS A 238 10.30 22.99 -11.33
N ILE A 239 9.94 22.06 -12.25
CA ILE A 239 10.45 20.67 -12.23
C ILE A 239 11.37 20.50 -13.45
N THR A 240 12.59 20.03 -13.21
CA THR A 240 13.55 19.70 -14.27
C THR A 240 13.55 18.21 -14.51
N PHE A 241 13.45 17.84 -15.79
CA PHE A 241 13.51 16.46 -16.23
C PHE A 241 14.81 16.19 -16.99
N ASN A 242 15.38 15.00 -16.79
CA ASN A 242 16.46 14.45 -17.59
C ASN A 242 16.03 13.09 -18.14
N GLN A 243 15.95 12.94 -19.45
CA GLN A 243 15.49 11.72 -20.12
C GLN A 243 14.13 11.21 -19.58
N GLY A 244 13.19 12.15 -19.35
CA GLY A 244 11.86 11.84 -18.81
C GLY A 244 11.79 11.61 -17.31
N ARG A 245 12.90 11.63 -16.57
CA ARG A 245 12.92 11.50 -15.10
C ARG A 245 13.00 12.86 -14.44
N PRO A 246 12.21 13.15 -13.40
CA PRO A 246 12.38 14.35 -12.61
C PRO A 246 13.69 14.26 -11.81
N VAL A 247 14.52 15.31 -11.89
CA VAL A 247 15.84 15.37 -11.24
C VAL A 247 16.02 16.56 -10.30
N SER A 248 15.17 17.59 -10.44
CA SER A 248 15.16 18.69 -9.49
C SER A 248 13.79 19.36 -9.38
N ILE A 249 13.53 19.96 -8.22
CA ILE A 249 12.34 20.75 -7.94
C ILE A 249 12.82 22.12 -7.43
N ASN A 250 12.35 23.21 -8.03
CA ASN A 250 12.69 24.59 -7.68
C ASN A 250 14.21 24.86 -7.64
N GLY A 251 14.98 24.15 -8.49
CA GLY A 251 16.44 24.27 -8.56
C GLY A 251 17.20 23.38 -7.57
N ASN A 252 16.53 22.73 -6.62
CA ASN A 252 17.15 21.76 -5.73
C ASN A 252 17.23 20.40 -6.43
N SER A 253 18.44 19.87 -6.59
CA SER A 253 18.67 18.52 -7.10
C SER A 253 18.62 17.51 -5.98
N PHE A 254 18.22 16.28 -6.32
CA PHE A 254 18.09 15.17 -5.37
C PHE A 254 18.91 13.98 -5.88
N ASP A 255 19.77 13.45 -5.03
CA ASP A 255 20.53 12.22 -5.30
C ASP A 255 19.67 10.98 -4.99
N ASP A 256 18.71 11.11 -4.07
CA ASP A 256 17.76 10.08 -3.69
C ASP A 256 16.35 10.42 -4.21
N VAL A 257 15.76 9.47 -4.93
CA VAL A 257 14.39 9.60 -5.46
C VAL A 257 13.33 9.66 -4.36
N VAL A 258 13.63 9.11 -3.18
CA VAL A 258 12.76 9.19 -2.00
C VAL A 258 12.64 10.62 -1.52
N ASP A 259 13.75 11.36 -1.47
CA ASP A 259 13.75 12.75 -1.04
C ASP A 259 13.10 13.67 -2.08
N LEU A 260 13.28 13.38 -3.36
CA LEU A 260 12.53 14.05 -4.44
C LEU A 260 11.03 13.85 -4.26
N MET A 261 10.58 12.63 -3.98
CA MET A 261 9.16 12.33 -3.77
C MET A 261 8.61 13.00 -2.51
N LYS A 262 9.36 13.02 -1.42
CA LYS A 262 8.98 13.76 -0.19
C LYS A 262 8.79 15.25 -0.46
N GLU A 263 9.70 15.89 -1.20
CA GLU A 263 9.56 17.28 -1.59
C GLU A 263 8.32 17.49 -2.48
N ALA A 264 8.11 16.61 -3.47
CA ALA A 264 6.92 16.68 -4.30
C ALA A 264 5.63 16.51 -3.48
N ASN A 265 5.62 15.61 -2.49
CA ASN A 265 4.51 15.45 -1.56
C ASN A 265 4.28 16.69 -0.70
N ALA A 266 5.35 17.30 -0.18
CA ALA A 266 5.25 18.51 0.63
C ALA A 266 4.65 19.69 -0.16
N ILE A 267 5.10 19.87 -1.40
CA ILE A 267 4.55 20.92 -2.29
C ILE A 267 3.10 20.58 -2.68
N GLY A 268 2.86 19.40 -3.26
CA GLY A 268 1.53 19.01 -3.71
C GLY A 268 0.51 18.99 -2.56
N GLY A 269 0.94 18.55 -1.37
CA GLY A 269 0.10 18.45 -0.18
C GLY A 269 -0.39 19.80 0.31
N ARG A 270 0.50 20.81 0.44
CA ARG A 270 0.07 22.17 0.86
C ARG A 270 -0.86 22.86 -0.12
N HIS A 271 -0.89 22.38 -1.38
CA HIS A 271 -1.81 22.86 -2.43
C HIS A 271 -3.05 21.97 -2.60
N GLY A 272 -3.23 20.92 -1.79
CA GLY A 272 -4.37 20.02 -1.88
C GLY A 272 -4.45 19.24 -3.19
N LEU A 273 -3.32 18.99 -3.85
CA LEU A 273 -3.25 18.24 -5.10
C LEU A 273 -3.49 16.74 -4.86
N GLY A 274 -3.98 16.05 -5.89
CA GLY A 274 -4.03 14.58 -5.92
C GLY A 274 -5.09 13.96 -5.03
N MET A 275 -6.04 14.72 -4.50
CA MET A 275 -7.18 14.17 -3.77
C MET A 275 -8.33 13.85 -4.71
N ALA A 276 -8.88 12.63 -4.61
CA ALA A 276 -9.99 12.14 -5.42
C ALA A 276 -10.94 11.28 -4.61
N ASP A 277 -12.25 11.50 -4.78
CA ASP A 277 -13.32 10.63 -4.29
C ASP A 277 -13.74 9.72 -5.44
N GLN A 278 -13.58 8.41 -5.29
CA GLN A 278 -13.71 7.45 -6.37
C GLN A 278 -14.57 6.25 -5.97
N ILE A 279 -15.48 5.86 -6.87
CA ILE A 279 -16.18 4.58 -6.80
C ILE A 279 -15.53 3.64 -7.81
N GLU A 280 -15.01 2.51 -7.34
CA GLU A 280 -14.28 1.55 -8.18
C GLU A 280 -14.77 0.11 -8.00
N ASN A 281 -14.34 -0.77 -8.89
CA ASN A 281 -14.59 -2.19 -8.80
C ASN A 281 -13.47 -2.88 -8.00
N ARG A 282 -13.85 -3.77 -7.08
CA ARG A 282 -12.93 -4.77 -6.51
C ARG A 282 -12.73 -5.92 -7.50
N ILE A 283 -11.67 -6.71 -7.32
CA ILE A 283 -11.42 -7.95 -8.10
C ILE A 283 -12.62 -8.90 -8.07
N ILE A 284 -13.37 -8.91 -6.97
CA ILE A 284 -14.59 -9.70 -6.79
C ILE A 284 -15.84 -9.04 -7.40
N GLU A 285 -15.68 -8.04 -8.26
CA GLU A 285 -16.73 -7.27 -8.95
C GLU A 285 -17.64 -6.42 -8.02
N ALA A 286 -17.43 -6.43 -6.71
CA ALA A 286 -18.15 -5.54 -5.81
C ALA A 286 -17.69 -4.10 -5.97
N LYS A 287 -18.61 -3.13 -5.81
CA LYS A 287 -18.27 -1.71 -5.77
C LYS A 287 -17.69 -1.34 -4.41
N SER A 288 -16.75 -0.41 -4.40
CA SER A 288 -16.26 0.23 -3.19
C SER A 288 -16.02 1.72 -3.45
N ARG A 289 -16.13 2.52 -2.40
CA ARG A 289 -15.75 3.93 -2.42
C ARG A 289 -14.45 4.10 -1.65
N GLY A 290 -13.54 4.88 -2.21
CA GLY A 290 -12.30 5.29 -1.57
C GLY A 290 -12.04 6.76 -1.79
N ILE A 291 -11.46 7.41 -0.78
CA ILE A 291 -10.90 8.75 -0.87
C ILE A 291 -9.38 8.60 -0.93
N TYR A 292 -8.78 9.17 -1.96
CA TYR A 292 -7.36 8.99 -2.27
C TYR A 292 -6.60 10.29 -2.13
N GLU A 293 -5.39 10.22 -1.61
CA GLU A 293 -4.41 11.31 -1.58
C GLU A 293 -3.15 10.85 -2.29
N ALA A 294 -2.64 11.62 -3.23
CA ALA A 294 -1.36 11.36 -3.90
C ALA A 294 -0.73 12.68 -4.39
N PRO A 295 -0.36 13.58 -3.47
CA PRO A 295 -0.01 14.96 -3.83
C PRO A 295 1.24 15.06 -4.69
N GLY A 296 2.32 14.34 -4.36
CA GLY A 296 3.54 14.33 -5.15
C GLY A 296 3.36 13.69 -6.52
N MET A 297 2.60 12.58 -6.59
CA MET A 297 2.26 11.95 -7.85
C MET A 297 1.48 12.89 -8.76
N ALA A 298 0.50 13.63 -8.21
CA ALA A 298 -0.28 14.59 -8.98
C ALA A 298 0.59 15.76 -9.48
N LEU A 299 1.48 16.31 -8.63
CA LEU A 299 2.39 17.37 -9.03
C LEU A 299 3.31 16.92 -10.18
N LEU A 300 3.96 15.78 -10.02
CA LEU A 300 4.88 15.23 -11.03
C LEU A 300 4.14 14.83 -12.31
N PHE A 301 2.93 14.28 -12.21
CA PHE A 301 2.10 13.93 -13.35
C PHE A 301 1.71 15.17 -14.18
N ILE A 302 1.25 16.25 -13.54
CA ILE A 302 0.91 17.50 -14.22
C ILE A 302 2.11 18.04 -15.01
N ALA A 303 3.29 18.05 -14.41
CA ALA A 303 4.50 18.49 -15.07
C ALA A 303 4.91 17.55 -16.22
N TYR A 304 4.77 16.24 -16.06
CA TYR A 304 5.09 15.25 -17.08
C TYR A 304 4.14 15.33 -18.29
N GLU A 305 2.85 15.48 -18.05
CA GLU A 305 1.85 15.69 -19.13
C GLU A 305 2.17 16.94 -19.97
N ARG A 306 2.62 18.02 -19.32
CA ARG A 306 3.08 19.22 -20.06
C ARG A 306 4.35 18.94 -20.86
N LEU A 307 5.29 18.16 -20.34
CA LEU A 307 6.49 17.76 -21.05
C LEU A 307 6.13 16.91 -22.29
N ILE A 308 5.26 15.92 -22.15
CA ILE A 308 4.75 15.10 -23.26
C ILE A 308 4.12 15.98 -24.34
N SER A 309 3.24 16.92 -23.95
CA SER A 309 2.56 17.83 -24.87
C SER A 309 3.52 18.78 -25.58
N ALA A 310 4.66 19.12 -24.97
CA ALA A 310 5.64 20.05 -25.55
C ALA A 310 6.56 19.36 -26.58
N ILE A 311 6.84 18.06 -26.45
CA ILE A 311 7.87 17.38 -27.25
C ILE A 311 7.31 16.38 -28.25
N HIS A 312 6.06 15.96 -28.13
CA HIS A 312 5.44 14.95 -28.99
C HIS A 312 4.33 15.55 -29.86
N ASN A 313 4.11 14.93 -31.03
CA ASN A 313 2.97 15.24 -31.88
C ASN A 313 1.70 14.50 -31.39
N GLU A 314 0.55 14.87 -31.96
CA GLU A 314 -0.78 14.34 -31.58
C GLU A 314 -0.85 12.80 -31.64
N ASP A 315 -0.32 12.18 -32.71
CA ASP A 315 -0.35 10.73 -32.89
C ASP A 315 0.46 10.01 -31.81
N THR A 316 1.63 10.55 -31.44
CA THR A 316 2.48 9.98 -30.40
C THR A 316 1.81 10.13 -29.03
N ILE A 317 1.18 11.25 -28.73
CA ILE A 317 0.42 11.48 -27.50
C ILE A 317 -0.78 10.51 -27.42
N ALA A 318 -1.52 10.33 -28.53
CA ALA A 318 -2.62 9.38 -28.58
C ALA A 318 -2.17 7.94 -28.31
N ASN A 319 -1.04 7.53 -28.88
CA ASN A 319 -0.43 6.22 -28.63
C ASN A 319 0.03 6.07 -27.17
N TYR A 320 0.66 7.08 -26.60
CA TYR A 320 1.05 7.10 -25.19
C TYR A 320 -0.16 6.85 -24.26
N HIS A 321 -1.27 7.56 -24.48
CA HIS A 321 -2.48 7.35 -23.69
C HIS A 321 -3.13 5.98 -23.92
N ALA A 322 -3.14 5.50 -25.17
CA ALA A 322 -3.71 4.19 -25.50
C ALA A 322 -2.93 3.04 -24.87
N GLU A 323 -1.60 3.04 -24.95
CA GLU A 323 -0.75 2.02 -24.36
C GLU A 323 -0.70 2.15 -22.84
N GLY A 324 -0.66 3.37 -22.29
CA GLY A 324 -0.74 3.64 -20.86
C GLY A 324 -2.01 3.04 -20.24
N ARG A 325 -3.15 3.16 -20.92
CA ARG A 325 -4.40 2.51 -20.49
C ARG A 325 -4.32 0.98 -20.43
N ARG A 326 -3.55 0.36 -21.31
CA ARG A 326 -3.35 -1.11 -21.32
C ARG A 326 -2.40 -1.58 -20.24
N LEU A 327 -1.42 -0.75 -19.87
CA LEU A 327 -0.44 -1.02 -18.81
C LEU A 327 -1.00 -0.75 -17.40
N GLY A 328 -1.80 0.29 -17.24
CA GLY A 328 -2.47 0.64 -15.98
C GLY A 328 -3.72 -0.17 -15.74
#